data_22f631c796d71229037cb6bd53718e14
#
_entry.id   22f631c796d71229037cb6bd53718e14
#
_cell.length_a   1.000
_cell.length_b   1.000
_cell.length_c   1.000
_cell.angle_alpha   90.00
_cell.angle_beta   90.00
_cell.angle_gamma   90.00
#
_symmetry.space_group_name_H-M   'P 1'
#
loop_
_entity.id
_entity.type
_entity.pdbx_description
1 polymer ?
#
loop_
_entity_poly.entity_id
_entity_poly.type
_entity_poly.pdbx_seq_one_letter_code
_entity_poly.pdbx_strand_id
1 'polypeptide(L)'
;FRSRIKVRRGAPVELPHIMILVDDTEKSVVEPLEAHKVEMKKLYDFDLMKKGGHIAGYLIEKPMQEKIIAALEKLGDIDAFNTKYGLKETSPLVYAMGDGNHSLATAKEFYEEQKRENPDKDMSNALCRYALVEIVNLHSPALEFEAIHRIVTDVDTKALMSEMTAALELSEEKTEQAIVVCDNGEEKTL
;
A
#
# COMPACT_ATOMS: atom_id res chain seq x y z
N PHE A 1 19.35 4.36 -1.41
CA PHE A 1 18.63 5.30 -2.31
C PHE A 1 19.51 5.88 -3.42
N ARG A 2 20.82 6.09 -3.25
CA ARG A 2 21.70 6.79 -4.21
C ARG A 2 21.63 6.26 -5.65
N SER A 3 21.61 4.95 -5.86
CA SER A 3 21.50 4.35 -7.20
C SER A 3 20.15 4.64 -7.86
N ARG A 4 19.07 4.57 -7.09
CA ARG A 4 17.70 4.85 -7.58
C ARG A 4 17.51 6.33 -7.89
N ILE A 5 18.09 7.24 -7.10
CA ILE A 5 18.10 8.68 -7.38
C ILE A 5 18.80 8.98 -8.71
N LYS A 6 19.95 8.31 -8.98
CA LYS A 6 20.66 8.46 -10.27
C LYS A 6 19.80 8.06 -11.48
N VAL A 7 19.00 6.99 -11.35
CA VAL A 7 18.09 6.55 -12.42
C VAL A 7 16.97 7.57 -12.63
N ARG A 8 16.42 8.12 -11.54
CA ARG A 8 15.37 9.12 -11.59
C ARG A 8 15.85 10.46 -12.16
N ARG A 9 17.08 10.85 -11.87
CA ARG A 9 17.68 12.11 -12.31
C ARG A 9 17.73 12.17 -13.84
N GLY A 10 17.02 13.15 -14.41
CA GLY A 10 16.97 13.36 -15.85
C GLY A 10 16.12 12.34 -16.64
N ALA A 11 15.41 11.45 -15.97
CA ALA A 11 14.47 10.56 -16.63
C ALA A 11 13.29 11.38 -17.21
N PRO A 12 12.98 11.23 -18.52
CA PRO A 12 11.87 11.96 -19.14
C PRO A 12 10.51 11.40 -18.71
N VAL A 13 10.45 10.18 -18.27
CA VAL A 13 9.24 9.48 -17.80
C VAL A 13 9.59 8.63 -16.60
N GLU A 14 8.73 8.60 -15.62
CA GLU A 14 8.80 7.75 -14.44
C GLU A 14 7.44 7.09 -14.21
N LEU A 15 7.43 5.76 -14.14
CA LEU A 15 6.23 4.95 -13.91
C LEU A 15 6.50 3.94 -12.79
N PRO A 16 6.75 4.39 -11.56
CA PRO A 16 6.92 3.47 -10.43
C PRO A 16 5.55 2.86 -10.09
N HIS A 17 5.55 1.59 -9.71
CA HIS A 17 4.39 0.98 -9.08
C HIS A 17 4.46 1.21 -7.57
N ILE A 18 3.66 2.15 -7.11
CA ILE A 18 3.53 2.50 -5.69
C ILE A 18 2.07 2.27 -5.32
N MET A 19 1.82 1.29 -4.46
CA MET A 19 0.48 0.95 -4.00
C MET A 19 0.19 1.64 -2.68
N ILE A 20 -0.87 2.43 -2.66
CA ILE A 20 -1.41 3.08 -1.47
C ILE A 20 -2.75 2.45 -1.13
N LEU A 21 -2.86 1.92 0.07
CA LEU A 21 -4.09 1.33 0.58
C LEU A 21 -4.93 2.39 1.30
N VAL A 22 -6.23 2.33 1.09
CA VAL A 22 -7.24 3.08 1.83
C VAL A 22 -8.23 2.11 2.48
N ASP A 23 -8.63 2.39 3.72
CA ASP A 23 -9.61 1.58 4.44
C ASP A 23 -11.03 2.13 4.22
N ASP A 24 -11.58 1.81 3.04
CA ASP A 24 -12.91 2.23 2.58
C ASP A 24 -13.91 1.06 2.61
N THR A 25 -14.47 0.75 3.79
CA THR A 25 -15.48 -0.31 3.97
C THR A 25 -16.75 -0.06 3.17
N GLU A 26 -17.11 1.21 2.96
CA GLU A 26 -18.30 1.60 2.20
C GLU A 26 -18.11 1.56 0.68
N LYS A 27 -16.87 1.27 0.23
CA LYS A 27 -16.52 1.19 -1.20
C LYS A 27 -16.92 2.46 -1.96
N SER A 28 -16.61 3.61 -1.37
CA SER A 28 -17.05 4.93 -1.86
C SER A 28 -16.07 5.63 -2.78
N VAL A 29 -14.80 5.19 -2.85
CA VAL A 29 -13.72 5.85 -3.59
C VAL A 29 -13.52 5.23 -4.97
N VAL A 30 -13.12 3.96 -5.04
CA VAL A 30 -12.68 3.31 -6.29
C VAL A 30 -13.84 2.57 -6.97
N GLU A 31 -14.62 1.81 -6.23
CA GLU A 31 -15.63 0.92 -6.75
C GLU A 31 -16.75 1.61 -7.54
N PRO A 32 -17.20 2.83 -7.19
CA PRO A 32 -18.21 3.53 -7.99
C PRO A 32 -17.79 3.83 -9.43
N LEU A 33 -16.48 3.87 -9.70
CA LEU A 33 -15.94 4.13 -11.03
C LEU A 33 -16.30 3.03 -12.03
N GLU A 34 -16.48 1.79 -11.57
CA GLU A 34 -16.84 0.67 -12.41
C GLU A 34 -18.16 0.92 -13.17
N ALA A 35 -19.15 1.46 -12.48
CA ALA A 35 -20.46 1.79 -13.08
C ALA A 35 -20.39 2.91 -14.13
N HIS A 36 -19.36 3.72 -14.09
CA HIS A 36 -19.19 4.87 -14.99
C HIS A 36 -18.16 4.63 -16.11
N LYS A 37 -17.63 3.41 -16.27
CA LYS A 37 -16.63 3.09 -17.31
C LYS A 37 -17.06 3.47 -18.72
N VAL A 38 -18.34 3.30 -19.04
CA VAL A 38 -18.89 3.60 -20.37
C VAL A 38 -18.90 5.10 -20.70
N GLU A 39 -18.85 5.95 -19.68
CA GLU A 39 -18.84 7.41 -19.80
C GLU A 39 -17.41 7.96 -19.87
N MET A 40 -16.42 7.14 -19.52
CA MET A 40 -15.02 7.57 -19.46
C MET A 40 -14.31 7.35 -20.79
N LYS A 41 -13.32 8.19 -21.08
CA LYS A 41 -12.42 7.99 -22.21
C LYS A 41 -11.49 6.82 -21.95
N LYS A 42 -11.68 5.72 -22.69
CA LYS A 42 -10.74 4.60 -22.66
C LYS A 42 -9.39 5.03 -23.25
N LEU A 43 -8.30 4.79 -22.53
CA LEU A 43 -6.94 5.09 -22.94
C LEU A 43 -6.25 3.88 -23.54
N TYR A 44 -6.42 2.71 -22.93
CA TYR A 44 -5.89 1.43 -23.39
C TYR A 44 -6.76 0.27 -22.91
N ASP A 45 -6.62 -0.87 -23.58
CA ASP A 45 -7.41 -2.07 -23.34
C ASP A 45 -6.72 -3.24 -24.08
N PHE A 46 -5.98 -4.10 -23.35
CA PHE A 46 -5.20 -5.17 -23.97
C PHE A 46 -4.85 -6.29 -22.98
N ASP A 47 -4.50 -7.46 -23.53
CA ASP A 47 -4.04 -8.60 -22.76
C ASP A 47 -2.56 -8.47 -22.40
N LEU A 48 -2.21 -8.81 -21.16
CA LEU A 48 -0.83 -8.82 -20.69
C LEU A 48 -0.06 -10.02 -21.23
N MET A 49 1.25 -9.84 -21.44
CA MET A 49 2.14 -10.89 -21.90
C MET A 49 2.11 -12.12 -20.96
N LYS A 50 2.47 -13.29 -21.49
CA LYS A 50 2.58 -14.55 -20.76
C LYS A 50 1.33 -14.94 -19.98
N LYS A 51 0.16 -14.60 -20.50
CA LYS A 51 -1.13 -14.84 -19.85
C LYS A 51 -1.27 -14.17 -18.47
N GLY A 52 -0.65 -13.01 -18.28
CA GLY A 52 -0.67 -12.23 -17.05
C GLY A 52 -2.02 -11.55 -16.74
N GLY A 53 -3.05 -11.83 -17.53
CA GLY A 53 -4.37 -11.22 -17.38
C GLY A 53 -4.64 -10.13 -18.40
N HIS A 54 -5.61 -9.28 -18.10
CA HIS A 54 -6.09 -8.20 -18.96
C HIS A 54 -6.02 -6.87 -18.22
N ILE A 55 -5.68 -5.80 -18.93
CA ILE A 55 -5.65 -4.45 -18.36
C ILE A 55 -6.40 -3.46 -19.26
N ALA A 56 -7.23 -2.64 -18.66
CA ALA A 56 -7.89 -1.52 -19.31
C ALA A 56 -7.77 -0.26 -18.47
N GLY A 57 -7.43 0.85 -19.10
CA GLY A 57 -7.28 2.15 -18.43
C GLY A 57 -8.24 3.20 -18.97
N TYR A 58 -8.78 4.01 -18.08
CA TYR A 58 -9.76 5.04 -18.37
C TYR A 58 -9.33 6.38 -17.76
N LEU A 59 -9.54 7.46 -18.52
CA LEU A 59 -9.29 8.80 -18.04
C LEU A 59 -10.50 9.27 -17.21
N ILE A 60 -10.22 9.69 -15.99
CA ILE A 60 -11.22 10.28 -15.09
C ILE A 60 -11.17 11.81 -15.27
N GLU A 61 -12.27 12.41 -15.72
CA GLU A 61 -12.40 13.84 -15.91
C GLU A 61 -12.86 14.58 -14.65
N LYS A 62 -12.71 15.91 -14.65
CA LYS A 62 -12.90 16.77 -13.48
C LYS A 62 -14.14 16.48 -12.61
N PRO A 63 -15.37 16.34 -13.12
CA PRO A 63 -16.52 16.14 -12.24
C PRO A 63 -16.44 14.86 -11.41
N MET A 64 -15.83 13.81 -11.98
CA MET A 64 -15.61 12.54 -11.28
C MET A 64 -14.41 12.61 -10.34
N GLN A 65 -13.34 13.32 -10.73
CA GLN A 65 -12.19 13.58 -9.85
C GLN A 65 -12.63 14.27 -8.55
N GLU A 66 -13.50 15.26 -8.63
CA GLU A 66 -14.03 15.99 -7.46
C GLU A 66 -14.80 15.06 -6.51
N LYS A 67 -15.57 14.11 -7.05
CA LYS A 67 -16.27 13.10 -6.24
C LYS A 67 -15.31 12.18 -5.52
N ILE A 68 -14.25 11.73 -6.21
CA ILE A 68 -13.21 10.86 -5.63
C ILE A 68 -12.47 11.60 -4.51
N ILE A 69 -12.09 12.87 -4.76
CA ILE A 69 -11.41 13.69 -3.76
C ILE A 69 -12.29 13.86 -2.53
N ALA A 70 -13.57 14.21 -2.70
CA ALA A 70 -14.51 14.34 -1.59
C ALA A 70 -14.70 13.02 -0.81
N ALA A 71 -14.71 11.88 -1.49
CA ALA A 71 -14.79 10.58 -0.83
C ALA A 71 -13.52 10.28 -0.02
N LEU A 72 -12.33 10.58 -0.57
CA LEU A 72 -11.06 10.44 0.16
C LEU A 72 -10.99 11.38 1.37
N GLU A 73 -11.42 12.63 1.22
CA GLU A 73 -11.49 13.60 2.33
C GLU A 73 -12.41 13.09 3.45
N LYS A 74 -13.53 12.47 3.10
CA LYS A 74 -14.45 11.87 4.08
C LYS A 74 -13.81 10.73 4.87
N LEU A 75 -12.92 9.95 4.29
CA LEU A 75 -12.15 8.93 5.03
C LEU A 75 -11.22 9.56 6.08
N GLY A 76 -10.86 10.83 5.91
CA GLY A 76 -10.06 11.63 6.85
C GLY A 76 -10.85 12.30 7.98
N ASP A 77 -12.15 12.04 8.12
CA ASP A 77 -12.94 12.56 9.22
C ASP A 77 -12.46 12.00 10.56
N ILE A 78 -12.08 12.89 11.48
CA ILE A 78 -11.44 12.51 12.75
C ILE A 78 -12.40 11.73 13.64
N ASP A 79 -13.65 12.17 13.74
CA ASP A 79 -14.64 11.56 14.62
C ASP A 79 -15.05 10.17 14.11
N ALA A 80 -15.27 10.05 12.81
CA ALA A 80 -15.57 8.77 12.17
C ALA A 80 -14.39 7.79 12.31
N PHE A 81 -13.16 8.24 12.09
CA PHE A 81 -11.96 7.41 12.23
C PHE A 81 -11.80 6.92 13.69
N ASN A 82 -11.85 7.83 14.66
CA ASN A 82 -11.70 7.46 16.07
C ASN A 82 -12.81 6.54 16.55
N THR A 83 -14.03 6.74 16.09
CA THR A 83 -15.18 5.85 16.40
C THR A 83 -14.96 4.46 15.82
N LYS A 84 -14.55 4.37 14.55
CA LYS A 84 -14.30 3.10 13.83
C LYS A 84 -13.26 2.23 14.55
N TYR A 85 -12.19 2.84 15.05
CA TYR A 85 -11.06 2.12 15.65
C TYR A 85 -11.06 2.13 17.18
N GLY A 86 -12.08 2.71 17.84
CA GLY A 86 -12.12 2.80 19.29
C GLY A 86 -11.02 3.69 19.89
N LEU A 87 -10.55 4.67 19.13
CA LEU A 87 -9.48 5.59 19.51
C LEU A 87 -10.05 6.91 20.05
N LYS A 88 -9.16 7.76 20.60
CA LYS A 88 -9.51 9.09 21.10
C LYS A 88 -8.49 10.11 20.60
N GLU A 89 -8.97 11.20 20.00
CA GLU A 89 -8.15 12.34 19.56
C GLU A 89 -6.93 11.95 18.71
N THR A 90 -7.06 10.84 17.95
CA THR A 90 -5.99 10.34 17.08
C THR A 90 -6.18 10.89 15.67
N SER A 91 -5.12 11.38 15.07
CA SER A 91 -5.14 11.82 13.67
C SER A 91 -5.44 10.64 12.73
N PRO A 92 -6.35 10.82 11.76
CA PRO A 92 -6.70 9.77 10.83
C PRO A 92 -5.51 9.26 10.02
N LEU A 93 -5.38 7.96 9.88
CA LEU A 93 -4.50 7.30 8.92
C LEU A 93 -5.32 6.95 7.67
N VAL A 94 -5.36 7.85 6.70
CA VAL A 94 -6.13 7.66 5.46
C VAL A 94 -5.39 6.78 4.47
N TYR A 95 -4.07 6.98 4.36
CA TYR A 95 -3.22 6.34 3.38
C TYR A 95 -2.18 5.45 4.04
N ALA A 96 -2.18 4.18 3.70
CA ALA A 96 -1.16 3.23 4.14
C ALA A 96 -0.35 2.70 2.95
N MET A 97 0.95 2.54 3.13
CA MET A 97 1.82 2.00 2.09
C MET A 97 1.60 0.49 1.97
N GLY A 98 1.05 0.03 0.84
CA GLY A 98 0.92 -1.39 0.51
C GLY A 98 2.20 -1.94 -0.10
N ASP A 99 2.75 -1.26 -1.12
CA ASP A 99 4.01 -1.60 -1.78
C ASP A 99 4.65 -0.37 -2.42
N GLY A 100 5.94 -0.46 -2.76
CA GLY A 100 6.68 0.63 -3.40
C GLY A 100 7.35 1.61 -2.43
N ASN A 101 7.55 1.25 -1.17
CA ASN A 101 8.17 2.07 -0.11
C ASN A 101 9.48 2.73 -0.57
N HIS A 102 10.36 1.94 -1.21
CA HIS A 102 11.64 2.45 -1.70
C HIS A 102 11.47 3.45 -2.86
N SER A 103 10.47 3.26 -3.70
CA SER A 103 10.18 4.16 -4.82
C SER A 103 9.66 5.51 -4.31
N LEU A 104 8.71 5.49 -3.36
CA LEU A 104 8.19 6.72 -2.75
C LEU A 104 9.26 7.46 -1.94
N ALA A 105 10.07 6.74 -1.15
CA ALA A 105 11.16 7.33 -0.39
C ALA A 105 12.24 7.93 -1.32
N THR A 106 12.52 7.30 -2.47
CA THR A 106 13.43 7.83 -3.49
C THR A 106 12.87 9.10 -4.13
N ALA A 107 11.57 9.11 -4.43
CA ALA A 107 10.89 10.30 -4.97
C ALA A 107 10.98 11.48 -4.02
N LYS A 108 10.71 11.25 -2.73
CA LYS A 108 10.85 12.27 -1.68
C LYS A 108 12.28 12.78 -1.58
N GLU A 109 13.27 11.90 -1.46
CA GLU A 109 14.67 12.31 -1.31
C GLU A 109 15.18 13.06 -2.54
N PHE A 110 14.78 12.65 -3.76
CA PHE A 110 15.11 13.39 -4.97
C PHE A 110 14.52 14.81 -4.96
N TYR A 111 13.28 14.97 -4.53
CA TYR A 111 12.67 16.30 -4.40
C TYR A 111 13.41 17.18 -3.37
N GLU A 112 13.76 16.61 -2.22
CA GLU A 112 14.54 17.33 -1.20
C GLU A 112 15.94 17.72 -1.72
N GLU A 113 16.60 16.86 -2.51
CA GLU A 113 17.86 17.16 -3.18
C GLU A 113 17.69 18.33 -4.17
N GLN A 114 16.63 18.32 -4.99
CA GLN A 114 16.35 19.39 -5.93
C GLN A 114 16.07 20.73 -5.23
N LYS A 115 15.43 20.75 -4.08
CA LYS A 115 15.26 21.97 -3.27
C LYS A 115 16.62 22.50 -2.76
N ARG A 116 17.48 21.61 -2.28
CA ARG A 116 18.83 21.99 -1.82
C ARG A 116 19.71 22.54 -2.95
N GLU A 117 19.58 21.97 -4.17
CA GLU A 117 20.33 22.42 -5.35
C GLU A 117 19.79 23.73 -5.95
N ASN A 118 18.54 24.11 -5.63
CA ASN A 118 17.88 25.30 -6.17
C ASN A 118 17.23 26.13 -5.05
N PRO A 119 18.01 26.68 -4.09
CA PRO A 119 17.46 27.33 -2.91
C PRO A 119 16.62 28.58 -3.21
N ASP A 120 16.91 29.24 -4.31
CA ASP A 120 16.24 30.49 -4.72
C ASP A 120 15.00 30.25 -5.61
N LYS A 121 14.66 28.98 -5.91
CA LYS A 121 13.51 28.63 -6.76
C LYS A 121 12.34 28.15 -5.93
N ASP A 122 11.15 28.65 -6.26
CA ASP A 122 9.93 28.01 -5.77
C ASP A 122 9.74 26.64 -6.45
N MET A 123 9.89 25.57 -5.67
CA MET A 123 9.75 24.19 -6.12
C MET A 123 8.37 23.61 -5.81
N SER A 124 7.41 24.42 -5.36
CA SER A 124 6.08 23.97 -4.95
C SER A 124 5.29 23.30 -6.08
N ASN A 125 5.52 23.73 -7.32
CA ASN A 125 4.87 23.19 -8.52
C ASN A 125 5.81 22.35 -9.41
N ALA A 126 7.01 22.02 -8.93
CA ALA A 126 7.94 21.22 -9.70
C ALA A 126 7.44 19.78 -9.88
N LEU A 127 7.55 19.22 -11.09
CA LEU A 127 7.09 17.86 -11.39
C LEU A 127 7.74 16.82 -10.49
N CYS A 128 8.99 17.02 -10.08
CA CYS A 128 9.70 16.10 -9.16
C CYS A 128 9.09 16.04 -7.74
N ARG A 129 8.17 16.96 -7.39
CA ARG A 129 7.40 16.92 -6.14
C ARG A 129 6.41 15.77 -6.11
N TYR A 130 5.99 15.28 -7.25
CA TYR A 130 4.94 14.28 -7.37
C TYR A 130 5.53 12.91 -7.70
N ALA A 131 4.82 11.88 -7.27
CA ALA A 131 5.06 10.49 -7.68
C ALA A 131 3.74 9.87 -8.11
N LEU A 132 3.78 9.03 -9.15
CA LEU A 132 2.62 8.25 -9.56
C LEU A 132 2.35 7.19 -8.52
N VAL A 133 1.11 7.08 -8.07
CA VAL A 133 0.66 6.05 -7.13
C VAL A 133 -0.63 5.41 -7.63
N GLU A 134 -0.86 4.18 -7.23
CA GLU A 134 -2.12 3.46 -7.35
C GLU A 134 -2.83 3.50 -6.00
N ILE A 135 -4.10 3.88 -5.98
CA ILE A 135 -4.94 3.81 -4.78
C ILE A 135 -5.78 2.54 -4.86
N VAL A 136 -5.66 1.69 -3.86
CA VAL A 136 -6.36 0.41 -3.75
C VAL A 136 -7.15 0.36 -2.45
N ASN A 137 -8.41 -0.07 -2.54
CA ASN A 137 -9.21 -0.30 -1.35
C ASN A 137 -8.73 -1.56 -0.62
N LEU A 138 -8.44 -1.46 0.68
CA LEU A 138 -8.06 -2.59 1.53
C LEU A 138 -9.09 -3.74 1.50
N HIS A 139 -10.36 -3.40 1.24
CA HIS A 139 -11.48 -4.35 1.12
C HIS A 139 -11.73 -4.85 -0.31
N SER A 140 -10.79 -4.62 -1.23
CA SER A 140 -10.88 -5.17 -2.58
C SER A 140 -10.78 -6.70 -2.53
N PRO A 141 -11.69 -7.43 -3.21
CA PRO A 141 -11.60 -8.89 -3.27
C PRO A 141 -10.39 -9.40 -4.07
N ALA A 142 -9.70 -8.50 -4.78
CA ALA A 142 -8.46 -8.82 -5.49
C ALA A 142 -7.21 -8.80 -4.59
N LEU A 143 -7.33 -8.31 -3.35
CA LEU A 143 -6.24 -8.33 -2.37
C LEU A 143 -6.35 -9.61 -1.53
N GLU A 144 -5.37 -10.47 -1.67
CA GLU A 144 -5.19 -11.64 -0.83
C GLU A 144 -3.96 -11.39 0.07
N PHE A 145 -4.17 -11.54 1.38
CA PHE A 145 -3.10 -11.40 2.36
C PHE A 145 -2.66 -12.77 2.81
N GLU A 146 -1.47 -13.18 2.36
CA GLU A 146 -0.86 -14.43 2.79
C GLU A 146 0.15 -14.18 3.92
N ALA A 147 0.25 -15.15 4.83
CA ALA A 147 1.24 -15.09 5.89
C ALA A 147 2.65 -15.18 5.32
N ILE A 148 3.57 -14.38 5.86
CA ILE A 148 4.99 -14.48 5.53
C ILE A 148 5.60 -15.60 6.36
N HIS A 149 5.86 -16.72 5.71
CA HIS A 149 6.53 -17.86 6.35
C HIS A 149 8.01 -17.58 6.56
N ARG A 150 8.57 -18.11 7.63
CA ARG A 150 9.99 -18.00 7.98
C ARG A 150 10.58 -19.38 8.14
N ILE A 151 11.77 -19.57 7.60
CA ILE A 151 12.58 -20.77 7.81
C ILE A 151 13.70 -20.38 8.78
N VAL A 152 13.85 -21.14 9.85
CA VAL A 152 14.92 -20.97 10.84
C VAL A 152 15.80 -22.21 10.77
N THR A 153 17.10 -22.03 10.60
CA THR A 153 18.09 -23.11 10.45
C THR A 153 19.17 -22.99 11.52
N ASP A 154 19.87 -24.07 11.77
CA ASP A 154 21.02 -24.12 12.68
C ASP A 154 20.68 -23.75 14.13
N VAL A 155 19.51 -24.16 14.61
CA VAL A 155 19.02 -23.90 15.96
C VAL A 155 18.68 -25.20 16.69
N ASP A 156 18.75 -25.15 18.01
CA ASP A 156 18.11 -26.15 18.87
C ASP A 156 16.60 -25.83 18.89
N THR A 157 15.82 -26.70 18.20
CA THR A 157 14.37 -26.48 18.05
C THR A 157 13.63 -26.51 19.38
N LYS A 158 14.08 -27.31 20.35
CA LYS A 158 13.47 -27.37 21.68
C LYS A 158 13.71 -26.12 22.48
N ALA A 159 14.94 -25.62 22.45
CA ALA A 159 15.30 -24.34 23.11
C ALA A 159 14.54 -23.18 22.48
N LEU A 160 14.52 -23.10 21.14
CA LEU A 160 13.77 -22.09 20.40
C LEU A 160 12.28 -22.10 20.76
N MET A 161 11.66 -23.27 20.75
CA MET A 161 10.24 -23.42 21.09
C MET A 161 9.95 -22.98 22.52
N SER A 162 10.81 -23.36 23.48
CA SER A 162 10.66 -22.96 24.88
C SER A 162 10.73 -21.44 25.04
N GLU A 163 11.75 -20.81 24.45
CA GLU A 163 11.94 -19.36 24.52
C GLU A 163 10.81 -18.61 23.81
N MET A 164 10.40 -19.07 22.62
CA MET A 164 9.34 -18.44 21.84
C MET A 164 7.98 -18.53 22.57
N THR A 165 7.67 -19.69 23.16
CA THR A 165 6.46 -19.90 23.94
C THR A 165 6.41 -18.97 25.15
N ALA A 166 7.53 -18.80 25.85
CA ALA A 166 7.62 -17.92 26.99
C ALA A 166 7.58 -16.43 26.62
N ALA A 167 8.30 -16.03 25.54
CA ALA A 167 8.40 -14.64 25.13
C ALA A 167 7.13 -14.09 24.50
N LEU A 168 6.36 -14.94 23.82
CA LEU A 168 5.13 -14.58 23.11
C LEU A 168 3.87 -15.04 23.84
N GLU A 169 4.02 -15.62 25.02
CA GLU A 169 2.89 -16.17 25.82
C GLU A 169 2.00 -17.14 25.02
N LEU A 170 2.64 -17.99 24.20
CA LEU A 170 1.91 -18.92 23.31
C LEU A 170 1.26 -20.05 24.13
N SER A 171 0.10 -20.49 23.67
CA SER A 171 -0.64 -21.63 24.25
C SER A 171 -1.23 -22.50 23.15
N GLU A 172 -1.64 -23.72 23.51
CA GLU A 172 -2.34 -24.64 22.60
C GLU A 172 -3.87 -24.33 22.53
N GLU A 173 -4.33 -23.33 23.24
CA GLU A 173 -5.72 -22.88 23.19
C GLU A 173 -5.99 -22.21 21.86
N LYS A 174 -7.12 -22.55 21.24
CA LYS A 174 -7.52 -21.92 19.97
C LYS A 174 -7.89 -20.46 20.20
N THR A 175 -7.13 -19.57 19.59
CA THR A 175 -7.40 -18.13 19.55
C THR A 175 -7.61 -17.65 18.11
N GLU A 176 -7.99 -16.39 17.92
CA GLU A 176 -8.11 -15.78 16.58
C GLU A 176 -6.75 -15.61 15.88
N GLN A 177 -5.67 -15.58 16.67
CA GLN A 177 -4.31 -15.48 16.15
C GLN A 177 -3.56 -16.76 16.50
N ALA A 178 -2.92 -17.36 15.52
CA ALA A 178 -2.19 -18.60 15.70
C ALA A 178 -0.88 -18.60 14.93
N ILE A 179 0.12 -19.29 15.48
CA ILE A 179 1.38 -19.60 14.82
C ILE A 179 1.42 -21.10 14.55
N VAL A 180 1.63 -21.47 13.28
CA VAL A 180 1.88 -22.86 12.92
C VAL A 180 3.38 -23.08 12.83
N VAL A 181 3.89 -23.99 13.61
CA VAL A 181 5.29 -24.40 13.61
C VAL A 181 5.40 -25.78 12.98
N CYS A 182 6.22 -25.89 11.93
CA CYS A 182 6.55 -27.15 11.26
C CYS A 182 7.99 -27.53 11.63
N ASP A 183 8.17 -28.68 12.31
CA ASP A 183 9.48 -29.22 12.65
C ASP A 183 9.53 -30.69 12.25
N ASN A 184 10.52 -31.07 11.43
CA ASN A 184 10.72 -32.45 10.94
C ASN A 184 9.46 -33.12 10.34
N GLY A 185 8.57 -32.33 9.73
CA GLY A 185 7.33 -32.79 9.11
C GLY A 185 6.14 -32.91 10.08
N GLU A 186 6.31 -32.54 11.32
CA GLU A 186 5.23 -32.38 12.29
C GLU A 186 4.79 -30.91 12.37
N GLU A 187 3.47 -30.71 12.43
CA GLU A 187 2.89 -29.39 12.56
C GLU A 187 2.28 -29.19 13.95
N LYS A 188 2.58 -28.07 14.57
CA LYS A 188 2.00 -27.66 15.85
C LYS A 188 1.43 -26.26 15.72
N THR A 189 0.20 -26.07 16.16
CA THR A 189 -0.45 -24.74 16.24
C THR A 189 -0.41 -24.25 17.68
N LEU A 190 0.03 -23.01 17.84
CA LEU A 190 0.17 -22.33 19.13
C LEU A 190 -0.54 -20.99 19.12
#